data_01547fac3401636d734079f2c609cf1f
#
_entry.id   01547fac3401636d734079f2c609cf1f
#
_cell.length_a   1.000
_cell.length_b   1.000
_cell.length_c   1.000
_cell.angle_alpha   90.00
_cell.angle_beta   90.00
_cell.angle_gamma   90.00
#
_symmetry.space_group_name_H-M   'P 1'
#
loop_
_entity.id
_entity.type
_entity.pdbx_description
1 polymer ?
#
loop_
_entity_poly.entity_id
_entity_poly.type
_entity_poly.pdbx_seq_one_letter_code
_entity_poly.pdbx_strand_id
1 'polypeptide(L)'
;MNSTNRRTEALQIAQTVGIIVGAASCCEQVTEERVNAVAVKLRKLVAATAENDSDADLANEQFSAALEAGKTAVESGRIDPEQAEGALNELEEELSV
;
A
#
# COMPACT_ATOMS: atom_id res chain seq x y z
N MET A 1 -14.79 17.98 6.68
CA MET A 1 -15.35 17.57 7.57
C MET A 1 -14.72 17.28 8.92
N ASN A 2 -14.11 16.18 9.19
CA ASN A 2 -13.55 15.98 10.54
C ASN A 2 -12.48 14.91 10.52
N SER A 3 -11.86 14.68 11.68
CA SER A 3 -10.76 13.76 11.87
C SER A 3 -11.11 12.31 11.49
N THR A 4 -12.36 11.92 11.66
CA THR A 4 -12.80 10.56 11.34
C THR A 4 -12.62 10.26 9.86
N ASN A 5 -12.93 11.22 8.98
CA ASN A 5 -12.78 11.05 7.54
C ASN A 5 -11.31 10.92 7.13
N ARG A 6 -10.44 11.73 7.71
CA ARG A 6 -9.00 11.67 7.42
C ARG A 6 -8.39 10.35 7.87
N ARG A 7 -8.80 9.89 9.05
CA ARG A 7 -8.36 8.59 9.56
C ARG A 7 -8.77 7.46 8.64
N THR A 8 -10.04 7.46 8.23
CA THR A 8 -10.57 6.43 7.33
C THR A 8 -9.84 6.46 5.99
N GLU A 9 -9.59 7.65 5.44
CA GLU A 9 -8.85 7.81 4.20
C GLU A 9 -7.45 7.22 4.31
N ALA A 10 -6.73 7.56 5.37
CA ALA A 10 -5.36 7.05 5.58
C ALA A 10 -5.36 5.53 5.66
N LEU A 11 -6.32 4.94 6.39
CA LEU A 11 -6.44 3.48 6.51
C LEU A 11 -6.77 2.82 5.19
N GLN A 12 -7.67 3.40 4.40
CA GLN A 12 -8.03 2.86 3.09
C GLN A 12 -6.87 2.91 2.11
N ILE A 13 -6.13 4.00 2.10
CA ILE A 13 -4.94 4.15 1.27
C ILE A 13 -3.93 3.06 1.64
N ALA A 14 -3.66 2.91 2.93
CA ALA A 14 -2.70 1.93 3.41
C ALA A 14 -3.10 0.50 3.04
N GLN A 15 -4.38 0.15 3.18
CA GLN A 15 -4.88 -1.17 2.82
C GLN A 15 -4.77 -1.42 1.33
N THR A 16 -5.23 -0.48 0.52
CA THR A 16 -5.22 -0.64 -0.94
C THR A 16 -3.78 -0.77 -1.47
N VAL A 17 -2.91 0.15 -1.05
CA VAL A 17 -1.51 0.13 -1.48
C VAL A 17 -0.82 -1.13 -0.96
N GLY A 18 -1.08 -1.51 0.28
CA GLY A 18 -0.48 -2.70 0.88
C GLY A 18 -0.81 -3.97 0.12
N ILE A 19 -2.08 -4.16 -0.24
CA ILE A 19 -2.49 -5.34 -1.01
C ILE A 19 -1.82 -5.36 -2.38
N ILE A 20 -1.80 -4.22 -3.07
CA ILE A 20 -1.15 -4.12 -4.39
C ILE A 20 0.33 -4.42 -4.29
N VAL A 21 1.03 -3.81 -3.33
CA VAL A 21 2.47 -4.00 -3.15
C VAL A 21 2.77 -5.44 -2.76
N GLY A 22 1.99 -6.01 -1.83
CA GLY A 22 2.17 -7.39 -1.40
C GLY A 22 2.00 -8.38 -2.53
N ALA A 23 0.94 -8.22 -3.31
CA ALA A 23 0.68 -9.08 -4.46
C ALA A 23 1.74 -8.90 -5.55
N ALA A 24 2.10 -7.66 -5.85
CA ALA A 24 3.11 -7.36 -6.87
C ALA A 24 4.50 -7.88 -6.48
N SER A 25 4.82 -7.90 -5.19
CA SER A 25 6.12 -8.39 -4.71
C SER A 25 6.36 -9.86 -5.03
N CYS A 26 5.29 -10.61 -5.36
CA CYS A 26 5.41 -12.00 -5.80
C CYS A 26 5.81 -12.11 -7.27
N CYS A 27 5.78 -11.02 -8.01
CA CYS A 27 6.19 -10.99 -9.42
C CYS A 27 7.70 -10.81 -9.51
N GLU A 28 8.36 -11.61 -10.36
CA GLU A 28 9.81 -11.55 -10.53
C GLU A 28 10.29 -10.19 -11.06
N GLN A 29 9.44 -9.49 -11.79
CA GLN A 29 9.77 -8.20 -12.37
C GLN A 29 9.77 -7.07 -11.33
N VAL A 30 9.22 -7.31 -10.15
CA VAL A 30 9.16 -6.32 -9.09
C VAL A 30 10.34 -6.52 -8.14
N THR A 31 11.22 -5.52 -8.08
CA THR A 31 12.40 -5.56 -7.22
C THR A 31 12.07 -5.05 -5.82
N GLU A 32 12.91 -5.40 -4.86
CA GLU A 32 12.80 -4.87 -3.50
C GLU A 32 12.92 -3.34 -3.49
N GLU A 33 13.75 -2.80 -4.38
CA GLU A 33 13.91 -1.35 -4.49
C GLU A 33 12.60 -0.66 -4.86
N ARG A 34 11.84 -1.22 -5.79
CA ARG A 34 10.52 -0.70 -6.16
C ARG A 34 9.56 -0.75 -4.98
N VAL A 35 9.53 -1.88 -4.29
CA VAL A 35 8.66 -2.06 -3.12
C VAL A 35 9.01 -1.04 -2.03
N ASN A 36 10.29 -0.91 -1.72
CA ASN A 36 10.75 0.02 -0.69
C ASN A 36 10.46 1.47 -1.07
N ALA A 37 10.63 1.84 -2.34
CA ALA A 37 10.35 3.19 -2.80
C ALA A 37 8.87 3.54 -2.63
N VAL A 38 7.99 2.62 -2.97
CA VAL A 38 6.55 2.81 -2.79
C VAL A 38 6.19 2.91 -1.31
N ALA A 39 6.79 2.04 -0.49
CA ALA A 39 6.54 2.05 0.96
C ALA A 39 6.93 3.39 1.58
N VAL A 40 8.08 3.94 1.19
CA VAL A 40 8.54 5.25 1.69
C VAL A 40 7.56 6.36 1.27
N LYS A 41 7.15 6.35 0.02
CA LYS A 41 6.18 7.34 -0.49
C LYS A 41 4.83 7.21 0.21
N LEU A 42 4.40 5.98 0.46
CA LEU A 42 3.15 5.74 1.18
C LEU A 42 3.21 6.30 2.59
N ARG A 43 4.31 6.08 3.30
CA ARG A 43 4.46 6.61 4.66
C ARG A 43 4.36 8.12 4.69
N LYS A 44 4.94 8.79 3.70
CA LYS A 44 4.84 10.24 3.58
C LYS A 44 3.41 10.68 3.31
N LEU A 45 2.70 9.98 2.44
CA LEU A 45 1.31 10.27 2.13
C LEU A 45 0.42 10.06 3.34
N VAL A 46 0.61 8.96 4.07
CA VAL A 46 -0.13 8.66 5.28
C VAL A 46 0.10 9.74 6.34
N ALA A 47 1.35 10.15 6.53
CA ALA A 47 1.69 11.20 7.49
C ALA A 47 1.02 12.53 7.13
N ALA A 48 0.90 12.83 5.83
CA ALA A 48 0.24 14.05 5.36
C ALA A 48 -1.28 13.97 5.47
N THR A 49 -1.85 12.77 5.34
CA THR A 49 -3.30 12.56 5.36
C THR A 49 -3.83 12.37 6.77
N ALA A 50 -3.08 11.66 7.62
CA ALA A 50 -3.49 11.37 8.99
C ALA A 50 -3.46 12.65 9.83
N GLU A 51 -4.38 12.73 10.78
CA GLU A 51 -4.49 13.90 11.63
C GLU A 51 -3.43 13.97 12.72
N ASN A 52 -2.95 12.81 13.15
CA ASN A 52 -1.98 12.73 14.24
C ASN A 52 -1.11 11.49 14.08
N ASP A 53 -0.07 11.39 14.91
CA ASP A 53 0.90 10.29 14.84
C ASP A 53 0.27 8.93 15.13
N SER A 54 -0.71 8.87 16.03
CA SER A 54 -1.39 7.61 16.35
C SER A 54 -2.15 7.05 15.15
N ASP A 55 -2.81 7.93 14.38
CA ASP A 55 -3.53 7.53 13.19
C ASP A 55 -2.56 7.11 12.08
N ALA A 56 -1.43 7.80 11.97
CA ALA A 56 -0.38 7.41 11.03
C ALA A 56 0.21 6.04 11.38
N ASP A 57 0.46 5.79 12.65
CA ASP A 57 0.96 4.49 13.11
C ASP A 57 -0.03 3.37 12.82
N LEU A 58 -1.32 3.62 13.04
CA LEU A 58 -2.36 2.65 12.76
C LEU A 58 -2.43 2.34 11.26
N ALA A 59 -2.32 3.36 10.41
CA ALA A 59 -2.31 3.16 8.96
C ALA A 59 -1.08 2.36 8.52
N ASN A 60 0.08 2.62 9.12
CA ASN A 60 1.29 1.85 8.81
C ASN A 60 1.16 0.38 9.24
N GLU A 61 0.49 0.10 10.35
CA GLU A 61 0.18 -1.27 10.76
C GLU A 61 -0.76 -1.93 9.75
N GLN A 62 -1.77 -1.21 9.29
CA GLN A 62 -2.68 -1.71 8.27
C GLN A 62 -1.97 -1.98 6.96
N PHE A 63 -1.01 -1.15 6.59
CA PHE A 63 -0.20 -1.38 5.40
C PHE A 63 0.55 -2.71 5.51
N SER A 64 1.20 -2.96 6.64
CA SER A 64 1.94 -4.21 6.84
C SER A 64 1.03 -5.43 6.78
N ALA A 65 -0.14 -5.36 7.41
CA ALA A 65 -1.13 -6.44 7.38
C ALA A 65 -1.65 -6.65 5.96
N ALA A 66 -1.93 -5.57 5.24
CA ALA A 66 -2.43 -5.63 3.87
C ALA A 66 -1.37 -6.21 2.92
N LEU A 67 -0.10 -5.89 3.15
CA LEU A 67 1.00 -6.44 2.37
C LEU A 67 1.05 -7.97 2.47
N GLU A 68 0.93 -8.49 3.69
CA GLU A 68 0.85 -9.94 3.90
C GLU A 68 -0.41 -10.53 3.28
N ALA A 69 -1.54 -9.84 3.39
CA ALA A 69 -2.78 -10.29 2.78
C ALA A 69 -2.67 -10.37 1.25
N GLY A 70 -1.98 -9.40 0.63
CA GLY A 70 -1.73 -9.41 -0.80
C GLY A 70 -0.89 -10.60 -1.24
N LYS A 71 0.17 -10.90 -0.49
CA LYS A 71 1.02 -12.09 -0.75
C LYS A 71 0.20 -13.37 -0.64
N THR A 72 -0.60 -13.49 0.40
CA THR A 72 -1.45 -14.66 0.62
C THR A 72 -2.48 -14.81 -0.50
N ALA A 73 -3.05 -13.70 -0.97
CA ALA A 73 -4.01 -13.72 -2.06
C ALA A 73 -3.39 -14.25 -3.35
N VAL A 74 -2.13 -13.91 -3.63
CA VAL A 74 -1.42 -14.47 -4.79
C VAL A 74 -1.18 -15.96 -4.62
N GLU A 75 -0.72 -16.38 -3.44
CA GLU A 75 -0.48 -17.79 -3.14
C GLU A 75 -1.74 -18.63 -3.27
N SER A 76 -2.89 -18.07 -2.90
CA SER A 76 -4.18 -18.77 -2.98
C SER A 76 -4.86 -18.65 -4.35
N GLY A 77 -4.24 -17.94 -5.29
CA GLY A 77 -4.76 -17.80 -6.64
C GLY A 77 -5.84 -16.75 -6.81
N ARG A 78 -6.06 -15.90 -5.80
CA ARG A 78 -7.09 -14.84 -5.86
C ARG A 78 -6.64 -13.63 -6.65
N ILE A 79 -5.35 -13.36 -6.65
CA ILE A 79 -4.76 -12.23 -7.36
C ILE A 79 -3.67 -12.75 -8.30
N ASP A 80 -3.68 -12.25 -9.53
CA ASP A 80 -2.63 -12.53 -10.50
C ASP A 80 -1.47 -11.56 -10.25
N PRO A 81 -0.23 -12.06 -10.01
CA PRO A 81 0.92 -11.19 -9.78
C PRO A 81 1.18 -10.20 -10.92
N GLU A 82 0.93 -10.59 -12.16
CA GLU A 82 1.12 -9.71 -13.32
C GLU A 82 0.14 -8.55 -13.31
N GLN A 83 -1.10 -8.79 -12.93
CA GLN A 83 -2.10 -7.74 -12.80
C GLN A 83 -1.74 -6.81 -11.64
N ALA A 84 -1.23 -7.36 -10.55
CA ALA A 84 -0.77 -6.57 -9.42
C ALA A 84 0.42 -5.69 -9.80
N GLU A 85 1.32 -6.19 -10.64
CA GLU A 85 2.46 -5.41 -11.14
C GLU A 85 1.97 -4.23 -11.97
N GLY A 86 0.97 -4.42 -12.81
CA GLY A 86 0.36 -3.33 -13.57
C GLY A 86 -0.27 -2.27 -12.67
N ALA A 87 -0.96 -2.71 -11.62
CA ALA A 87 -1.52 -1.79 -10.62
C ALA A 87 -0.42 -1.05 -9.88
N LEU A 88 0.70 -1.72 -9.59
CA LEU A 88 1.85 -1.09 -8.95
C LEU A 88 2.44 0.01 -9.83
N ASN A 89 2.53 -0.21 -11.14
CA ASN A 89 3.01 0.81 -12.08
C ASN A 89 2.13 2.06 -12.03
N GLU A 90 0.83 1.90 -12.04
CA GLU A 90 -0.10 3.02 -11.92
C GLU A 90 0.07 3.75 -10.59
N LEU A 91 0.24 2.99 -9.52
CA LEU A 91 0.44 3.53 -8.19
C LEU A 91 1.74 4.33 -8.10
N GLU A 92 2.81 3.82 -8.70
CA GLU A 92 4.09 4.53 -8.76
C GLU A 92 3.95 5.88 -9.46
N GLU A 93 3.17 5.94 -10.54
CA GLU A 93 2.91 7.18 -11.23
C GLU A 93 2.14 8.17 -10.35
N GLU A 94 1.11 7.71 -9.67
CA GLU A 94 0.31 8.55 -8.78
C GLU A 94 1.14 9.09 -7.62
N LEU A 95 1.98 8.26 -7.03
CA LEU A 95 2.79 8.65 -5.89
C LEU A 95 3.99 9.51 -6.27
N SER A 96 4.31 9.58 -7.56
CA SER A 96 5.41 10.41 -8.06
C SER A 96 5.04 11.88 -8.24
N VAL A 97 3.75 12.17 -8.23
CA VAL A 97 3.24 13.53 -8.47
C VAL A 97 3.30 14.42 -7.24
#